data_598faa29bfd237bc592b7081aa61b3f4
#
_entry.id   598faa29bfd237bc592b7081aa61b3f4
#
_cell.length_a   1.000
_cell.length_b   1.000
_cell.length_c   1.000
_cell.angle_alpha   90.00
_cell.angle_beta   90.00
_cell.angle_gamma   90.00
#
_symmetry.space_group_name_H-M   'P 1'
#
loop_
_entity.id
_entity.type
_entity.pdbx_description
1 polymer ?
#
loop_
_entity_poly.entity_id
_entity_poly.type
_entity_poly.pdbx_seq_one_letter_code
_entity_poly.pdbx_strand_id
1 'polypeptide(L)'
;EERAEATSYSNYSYWGSVIQNFLKHKAAVVCLILFLFLVIFSFIALAIGKYDYQTLVTDSSLAFRKPNSEYWFGTDNLGRDYWCQVWYATQVSIRLALIVAVGESILGVIIGLIWGYVRKLDRFFTELYNLIDNVPYIIYMTLIALVVGQSFTIMAVSMIAIGWLVMARRVRNMVFMFRDREYNLASRCLGTPLWRVLTKNILPYLVSVIILRMALSIPATINLESTLSYLGIGLAGVEIKDHI
;
A
#
# COMPACT_ATOMS: atom_id res chain seq x y z
N GLU A 1 40.72 -33.82 7.50
CA GLU A 1 39.32 -33.75 8.02
C GLU A 1 38.97 -32.35 8.49
N GLU A 2 39.81 -31.59 9.20
CA GLU A 2 39.57 -30.20 9.63
C GLU A 2 39.31 -29.18 8.48
N ARG A 3 39.87 -29.44 7.29
CA ARG A 3 39.61 -28.56 6.12
C ARG A 3 38.26 -28.78 5.45
N ALA A 4 37.61 -29.92 5.66
CA ALA A 4 36.29 -30.24 5.13
C ALA A 4 35.17 -29.59 5.94
N GLU A 5 35.36 -29.38 7.25
CA GLU A 5 34.39 -28.69 8.11
C GLU A 5 34.37 -27.18 7.93
N ALA A 6 35.52 -26.56 7.56
CA ALA A 6 35.64 -25.11 7.35
C ALA A 6 34.90 -24.58 6.10
N THR A 7 34.54 -25.45 5.16
CA THR A 7 33.85 -25.05 3.90
C THR A 7 32.34 -25.07 3.97
N SER A 8 31.77 -25.47 5.13
CA SER A 8 30.32 -25.64 5.27
C SER A 8 29.56 -24.39 5.76
N TYR A 9 30.24 -23.33 6.16
CA TYR A 9 29.59 -22.06 6.44
C TYR A 9 29.42 -21.27 5.12
N SER A 10 28.44 -21.65 4.32
CA SER A 10 28.02 -20.83 3.18
C SER A 10 27.52 -19.49 3.77
N ASN A 11 28.14 -18.38 3.34
CA ASN A 11 27.63 -17.03 3.55
C ASN A 11 26.29 -16.88 2.81
N TYR A 12 25.24 -17.54 3.31
CA TYR A 12 23.91 -17.50 2.73
C TYR A 12 23.30 -16.15 3.08
N SER A 13 23.52 -15.17 2.22
CA SER A 13 22.80 -13.91 2.33
C SER A 13 21.33 -14.16 1.96
N TYR A 14 20.44 -14.13 2.94
CA TYR A 14 18.99 -14.24 2.74
C TYR A 14 18.50 -13.31 1.61
N TRP A 15 18.88 -12.05 1.65
CA TRP A 15 18.50 -11.06 0.64
C TRP A 15 19.08 -11.36 -0.75
N GLY A 16 20.33 -11.82 -0.82
CA GLY A 16 20.92 -12.27 -2.08
C GLY A 16 20.15 -13.41 -2.72
N SER A 17 19.74 -14.40 -1.91
CA SER A 17 18.94 -15.53 -2.37
C SER A 17 17.53 -15.11 -2.83
N VAL A 18 16.89 -14.18 -2.11
CA VAL A 18 15.58 -13.64 -2.48
C VAL A 18 15.65 -12.94 -3.84
N ILE A 19 16.64 -12.06 -4.03
CA ILE A 19 16.84 -11.33 -5.30
C ILE A 19 17.13 -12.29 -6.44
N GLN A 20 18.05 -13.26 -6.24
CA GLN A 20 18.36 -14.24 -7.27
C GLN A 20 17.15 -15.09 -7.68
N ASN A 21 16.35 -15.52 -6.71
CA ASN A 21 15.14 -16.28 -6.99
C ASN A 21 14.09 -15.42 -7.70
N PHE A 22 13.93 -14.17 -7.30
CA PHE A 22 13.03 -13.23 -7.99
C PHE A 22 13.44 -13.04 -9.46
N LEU A 23 14.73 -12.82 -9.74
CA LEU A 23 15.25 -12.62 -11.09
C LEU A 23 15.10 -13.87 -11.98
N LYS A 24 15.02 -15.07 -11.40
CA LYS A 24 14.73 -16.30 -12.14
C LYS A 24 13.28 -16.37 -12.64
N HIS A 25 12.35 -15.68 -11.97
CA HIS A 25 10.95 -15.61 -12.37
C HIS A 25 10.72 -14.53 -13.42
N LYS A 26 10.92 -14.85 -14.69
CA LYS A 26 10.82 -13.92 -15.84
C LYS A 26 9.51 -13.09 -15.82
N ALA A 27 8.37 -13.74 -15.53
CA ALA A 27 7.08 -13.04 -15.44
C ALA A 27 7.07 -11.95 -14.36
N ALA A 28 7.63 -12.22 -13.18
CA ALA A 28 7.70 -11.23 -12.09
C ALA A 28 8.61 -10.05 -12.47
N VAL A 29 9.73 -10.32 -13.14
CA VAL A 29 10.64 -9.27 -13.63
C VAL A 29 9.97 -8.41 -14.69
N VAL A 30 9.25 -9.02 -15.65
CA VAL A 30 8.49 -8.26 -16.66
C VAL A 30 7.42 -7.39 -16.02
N CYS A 31 6.64 -7.93 -15.07
CA CYS A 31 5.62 -7.15 -14.35
C CYS A 31 6.25 -5.97 -13.58
N LEU A 32 7.40 -6.18 -12.94
CA LEU A 32 8.10 -5.10 -12.24
C LEU A 32 8.58 -4.02 -13.21
N ILE A 33 9.14 -4.40 -14.35
CA ILE A 33 9.59 -3.46 -15.38
C ILE A 33 8.41 -2.66 -15.93
N LEU A 34 7.29 -3.32 -16.23
CA LEU A 34 6.08 -2.65 -16.71
C LEU A 34 5.53 -1.68 -15.66
N PHE A 35 5.51 -2.07 -14.40
CA PHE A 35 5.07 -1.18 -13.31
C PHE A 35 5.98 0.05 -13.18
N LEU A 36 7.30 -0.14 -13.14
CA LEU A 36 8.26 0.97 -13.09
C LEU A 36 8.17 1.86 -14.33
N PHE A 37 7.98 1.26 -15.50
CA PHE A 37 7.74 2.02 -16.72
C PHE A 37 6.49 2.91 -16.62
N LEU A 38 5.36 2.38 -16.14
CA LEU A 38 4.13 3.15 -15.96
C LEU A 38 4.33 4.31 -14.96
N VAL A 39 5.03 4.04 -13.84
CA VAL A 39 5.34 5.10 -12.86
C VAL A 39 6.20 6.20 -13.48
N ILE A 40 7.31 5.85 -14.11
CA ILE A 40 8.23 6.81 -14.73
C ILE A 40 7.52 7.55 -15.88
N PHE A 41 6.80 6.80 -16.71
CA PHE A 41 6.07 7.37 -17.84
C PHE A 41 5.00 8.36 -17.42
N SER A 42 4.34 8.17 -16.26
CA SER A 42 3.35 9.12 -15.76
C SER A 42 3.94 10.52 -15.52
N PHE A 43 5.19 10.58 -15.05
CA PHE A 43 5.90 11.87 -14.87
C PHE A 43 6.33 12.49 -16.21
N ILE A 44 6.85 11.66 -17.12
CA ILE A 44 7.27 12.09 -18.46
C ILE A 44 6.05 12.56 -19.27
N ALA A 45 4.97 11.79 -19.22
CA ALA A 45 3.75 12.08 -19.98
C ALA A 45 3.10 13.40 -19.56
N LEU A 46 3.15 13.74 -18.28
CA LEU A 46 2.66 15.02 -17.77
C LEU A 46 3.59 16.17 -18.20
N ALA A 47 4.92 15.95 -18.20
CA ALA A 47 5.90 16.97 -18.63
C ALA A 47 5.84 17.25 -20.16
N ILE A 48 5.42 16.25 -20.96
CA ILE A 48 5.24 16.41 -22.42
C ILE A 48 3.86 17.00 -22.73
N GLY A 49 2.89 16.89 -21.82
CA GLY A 49 1.55 17.44 -21.96
C GLY A 49 1.60 18.95 -22.26
N LYS A 50 0.81 19.37 -23.24
CA LYS A 50 0.78 20.76 -23.70
C LYS A 50 -0.02 21.68 -22.78
N TYR A 51 -0.88 21.12 -21.98
CA TYR A 51 -1.86 21.85 -21.15
C TYR A 51 -1.69 21.49 -19.68
N ASP A 52 -1.91 22.48 -18.83
CA ASP A 52 -1.97 22.26 -17.39
C ASP A 52 -3.30 21.59 -17.04
N TYR A 53 -3.22 20.48 -16.26
CA TYR A 53 -4.41 19.76 -15.79
C TYR A 53 -5.30 20.60 -14.85
N GLN A 54 -4.77 21.68 -14.27
CA GLN A 54 -5.48 22.60 -13.36
C GLN A 54 -6.19 23.73 -14.11
N THR A 55 -5.84 23.99 -15.36
CA THR A 55 -6.44 25.11 -16.09
C THR A 55 -7.90 24.80 -16.42
N LEU A 56 -8.80 25.50 -15.77
CA LEU A 56 -10.21 25.52 -16.15
C LEU A 56 -10.32 26.21 -17.52
N VAL A 57 -10.63 25.43 -18.53
CA VAL A 57 -10.91 25.98 -19.86
C VAL A 57 -12.34 26.47 -19.85
N THR A 58 -12.50 27.79 -19.89
CA THR A 58 -13.81 28.46 -19.88
C THR A 58 -14.51 28.40 -21.25
N ASP A 59 -13.83 27.87 -22.27
CA ASP A 59 -14.35 27.83 -23.63
C ASP A 59 -15.16 26.54 -23.87
N SER A 60 -16.47 26.66 -23.81
CA SER A 60 -17.40 25.55 -24.08
C SER A 60 -17.26 24.95 -25.50
N SER A 61 -16.59 25.64 -26.44
CA SER A 61 -16.29 25.10 -27.77
C SER A 61 -15.26 23.97 -27.76
N LEU A 62 -14.50 23.84 -26.68
CA LEU A 62 -13.50 22.82 -26.48
C LEU A 62 -14.05 21.52 -25.82
N ALA A 63 -15.30 21.57 -25.33
CA ALA A 63 -15.90 20.40 -24.67
C ALA A 63 -16.11 19.24 -25.64
N PHE A 64 -15.81 18.02 -25.14
CA PHE A 64 -16.01 16.75 -25.87
C PHE A 64 -15.33 16.68 -27.24
N ARG A 65 -14.21 17.35 -27.45
CA ARG A 65 -13.43 17.19 -28.67
C ARG A 65 -12.86 15.77 -28.78
N LYS A 66 -12.95 15.22 -29.99
CA LYS A 66 -12.36 13.92 -30.31
C LYS A 66 -10.83 14.01 -30.28
N PRO A 67 -10.13 12.87 -30.06
CA PRO A 67 -8.68 12.78 -30.19
C PRO A 67 -8.17 13.38 -31.49
N ASN A 68 -7.14 14.26 -31.39
CA ASN A 68 -6.52 14.92 -32.52
C ASN A 68 -5.03 15.22 -32.20
N SER A 69 -4.31 15.89 -33.10
CA SER A 69 -2.89 16.23 -32.93
C SER A 69 -2.60 17.18 -31.79
N GLU A 70 -3.60 17.94 -31.34
CA GLU A 70 -3.50 18.87 -30.22
C GLU A 70 -3.89 18.22 -28.89
N TYR A 71 -5.01 17.48 -28.86
CA TYR A 71 -5.54 16.75 -27.72
C TYR A 71 -5.48 15.26 -28.00
N TRP A 72 -4.44 14.58 -27.57
CA TRP A 72 -4.19 13.18 -27.94
C TRP A 72 -5.30 12.24 -27.49
N PHE A 73 -5.88 12.46 -26.33
CA PHE A 73 -7.02 11.68 -25.81
C PHE A 73 -8.36 12.44 -25.91
N GLY A 74 -8.35 13.61 -26.60
CA GLY A 74 -9.50 14.50 -26.66
C GLY A 74 -9.66 15.31 -25.37
N THR A 75 -10.86 15.90 -25.20
CA THR A 75 -11.19 16.74 -24.06
C THR A 75 -12.40 16.23 -23.31
N ASP A 76 -12.52 16.58 -22.04
CA ASP A 76 -13.67 16.26 -21.19
C ASP A 76 -14.85 17.25 -21.41
N ASN A 77 -15.88 17.13 -20.57
CA ASN A 77 -17.04 18.01 -20.58
C ASN A 77 -16.76 19.46 -20.24
N LEU A 78 -15.59 19.75 -19.64
CA LEU A 78 -15.12 21.10 -19.30
C LEU A 78 -14.04 21.61 -20.26
N GLY A 79 -13.76 20.87 -21.34
CA GLY A 79 -12.74 21.23 -22.33
C GLY A 79 -11.29 20.95 -21.89
N ARG A 80 -11.07 20.24 -20.77
CA ARG A 80 -9.73 19.93 -20.25
C ARG A 80 -9.13 18.76 -21.00
N ASP A 81 -7.79 18.78 -21.18
CA ASP A 81 -7.06 17.71 -21.86
C ASP A 81 -7.10 16.39 -21.07
N TYR A 82 -7.68 15.36 -21.66
CA TYR A 82 -7.80 14.04 -21.07
C TYR A 82 -6.43 13.36 -20.85
N TRP A 83 -5.44 13.62 -21.71
CA TRP A 83 -4.08 13.10 -21.54
C TRP A 83 -3.49 13.55 -20.20
N CYS A 84 -3.50 14.85 -19.94
CA CYS A 84 -2.96 15.43 -18.72
C CYS A 84 -3.71 14.92 -17.48
N GLN A 85 -5.04 14.83 -17.54
CA GLN A 85 -5.84 14.32 -16.42
C GLN A 85 -5.52 12.86 -16.07
N VAL A 86 -5.43 11.97 -17.05
CA VAL A 86 -5.14 10.53 -16.82
C VAL A 86 -3.78 10.35 -16.15
N TRP A 87 -2.75 11.03 -16.64
CA TRP A 87 -1.40 10.86 -16.08
C TRP A 87 -1.23 11.53 -14.74
N TYR A 88 -1.88 12.66 -14.51
CA TYR A 88 -1.93 13.29 -13.20
C TYR A 88 -2.66 12.42 -12.17
N ALA A 89 -3.85 11.94 -12.49
CA ALA A 89 -4.60 11.04 -11.63
C ALA A 89 -3.80 9.75 -11.31
N THR A 90 -3.06 9.21 -12.30
CA THR A 90 -2.17 8.07 -12.10
C THR A 90 -1.10 8.36 -11.03
N GLN A 91 -0.47 9.54 -11.06
CA GLN A 91 0.52 9.92 -10.05
C GLN A 91 -0.10 10.04 -8.66
N VAL A 92 -1.28 10.66 -8.57
CA VAL A 92 -2.00 10.84 -7.29
C VAL A 92 -2.36 9.48 -6.69
N SER A 93 -2.96 8.58 -7.49
CA SER A 93 -3.36 7.25 -7.05
C SER A 93 -2.15 6.39 -6.61
N ILE A 94 -1.04 6.44 -7.34
CA ILE A 94 0.17 5.70 -6.97
C ILE A 94 0.77 6.24 -5.67
N ARG A 95 0.85 7.58 -5.51
CA ARG A 95 1.36 8.20 -4.27
C ARG A 95 0.49 7.81 -3.08
N LEU A 96 -0.83 7.91 -3.22
CA LEU A 96 -1.77 7.48 -2.18
C LEU A 96 -1.55 6.03 -1.79
N ALA A 97 -1.52 5.13 -2.78
CA ALA A 97 -1.36 3.70 -2.55
C ALA A 97 -0.05 3.34 -1.85
N LEU A 98 1.06 3.99 -2.21
CA LEU A 98 2.36 3.78 -1.55
C LEU A 98 2.34 4.26 -0.09
N ILE A 99 1.80 5.46 0.17
CA ILE A 99 1.71 6.01 1.53
C ILE A 99 0.83 5.11 2.40
N VAL A 100 -0.32 4.70 1.90
CA VAL A 100 -1.25 3.81 2.61
C VAL A 100 -0.61 2.45 2.87
N ALA A 101 -0.02 1.80 1.85
CA ALA A 101 0.61 0.50 2.00
C ALA A 101 1.74 0.49 3.04
N VAL A 102 2.58 1.53 3.05
CA VAL A 102 3.66 1.69 4.04
C VAL A 102 3.07 1.97 5.43
N GLY A 103 2.12 2.88 5.54
CA GLY A 103 1.49 3.25 6.82
C GLY A 103 0.76 2.08 7.47
N GLU A 104 -0.08 1.36 6.72
CA GLU A 104 -0.76 0.14 7.17
C GLU A 104 0.24 -0.94 7.61
N SER A 105 1.33 -1.10 6.85
CA SER A 105 2.34 -2.11 7.16
C SER A 105 3.10 -1.78 8.43
N ILE A 106 3.52 -0.55 8.63
CA ILE A 106 4.24 -0.14 9.84
C ILE A 106 3.36 -0.32 11.08
N LEU A 107 2.15 0.24 11.07
CA LEU A 107 1.23 0.12 12.21
C LEU A 107 0.80 -1.33 12.43
N GLY A 108 0.44 -2.03 11.36
CA GLY A 108 -0.03 -3.40 11.42
C GLY A 108 1.04 -4.38 11.91
N VAL A 109 2.29 -4.20 11.52
CA VAL A 109 3.41 -5.04 12.01
C VAL A 109 3.67 -4.78 13.47
N ILE A 110 3.81 -3.53 13.90
CA ILE A 110 4.10 -3.18 15.29
C ILE A 110 3.00 -3.72 16.21
N ILE A 111 1.76 -3.38 15.91
CA ILE A 111 0.62 -3.80 16.74
C ILE A 111 0.37 -5.30 16.63
N GLY A 112 0.50 -5.88 15.45
CA GLY A 112 0.32 -7.33 15.24
C GLY A 112 1.35 -8.20 15.96
N LEU A 113 2.60 -7.75 16.07
CA LEU A 113 3.64 -8.41 16.86
C LEU A 113 3.27 -8.42 18.36
N ILE A 114 2.84 -7.26 18.88
CA ILE A 114 2.42 -7.12 20.29
C ILE A 114 1.16 -7.93 20.55
N TRP A 115 0.16 -7.79 19.72
CA TRP A 115 -1.11 -8.52 19.79
C TRP A 115 -0.89 -10.05 19.79
N GLY A 116 -0.08 -10.57 18.85
CA GLY A 116 0.17 -12.00 18.75
C GLY A 116 0.99 -12.57 19.91
N TYR A 117 1.87 -11.78 20.50
CA TYR A 117 2.74 -12.25 21.57
C TYR A 117 2.13 -12.12 22.95
N VAL A 118 1.44 -11.02 23.26
CA VAL A 118 0.87 -10.71 24.58
C VAL A 118 -0.53 -11.30 24.70
N ARG A 119 -0.65 -12.48 25.30
CA ARG A 119 -1.94 -13.21 25.43
C ARG A 119 -3.07 -12.38 26.03
N LYS A 120 -2.76 -11.48 26.97
CA LYS A 120 -3.77 -10.62 27.64
C LYS A 120 -4.43 -9.62 26.66
N LEU A 121 -3.72 -9.18 25.64
CA LEU A 121 -4.23 -8.24 24.63
C LEU A 121 -5.00 -8.94 23.51
N ASP A 122 -4.88 -10.25 23.38
CA ASP A 122 -5.46 -11.00 22.27
C ASP A 122 -6.98 -10.85 22.20
N ARG A 123 -7.66 -10.97 23.34
CA ARG A 123 -9.12 -10.82 23.40
C ARG A 123 -9.56 -9.42 22.99
N PHE A 124 -8.92 -8.38 23.54
CA PHE A 124 -9.25 -6.99 23.25
C PHE A 124 -9.12 -6.67 21.75
N PHE A 125 -7.95 -6.98 21.15
CA PHE A 125 -7.73 -6.69 19.73
C PHE A 125 -8.58 -7.57 18.81
N THR A 126 -8.89 -8.80 19.22
CA THR A 126 -9.80 -9.66 18.44
C THR A 126 -11.21 -9.10 18.42
N GLU A 127 -11.72 -8.63 19.55
CA GLU A 127 -13.04 -7.99 19.63
C GLU A 127 -13.08 -6.68 18.84
N LEU A 128 -12.02 -5.85 18.97
CA LEU A 128 -11.86 -4.62 18.17
C LEU A 128 -11.84 -4.91 16.68
N TYR A 129 -11.07 -5.92 16.24
CA TYR A 129 -11.02 -6.34 14.85
C TYR A 129 -12.42 -6.75 14.37
N ASN A 130 -13.10 -7.61 15.10
CA ASN A 130 -14.43 -8.09 14.71
C ASN A 130 -15.45 -6.95 14.65
N LEU A 131 -15.38 -5.97 15.55
CA LEU A 131 -16.25 -4.80 15.53
C LEU A 131 -16.07 -4.00 14.23
N ILE A 132 -14.82 -3.77 13.82
CA ILE A 132 -14.51 -2.97 12.63
C ILE A 132 -14.75 -3.77 11.34
N ASP A 133 -14.38 -5.05 11.31
CA ASP A 133 -14.48 -5.91 10.13
C ASP A 133 -15.96 -6.24 9.75
N ASN A 134 -16.88 -6.12 10.70
CA ASN A 134 -18.32 -6.33 10.45
C ASN A 134 -18.96 -5.22 9.60
N VAL A 135 -18.34 -4.06 9.49
CA VAL A 135 -18.85 -2.97 8.64
C VAL A 135 -18.03 -2.92 7.35
N PRO A 136 -18.67 -2.93 6.18
CA PRO A 136 -17.95 -2.80 4.91
C PRO A 136 -17.04 -1.56 4.89
N TYR A 137 -15.80 -1.74 4.50
CA TYR A 137 -14.77 -0.70 4.51
C TYR A 137 -15.18 0.59 3.77
N ILE A 138 -15.93 0.43 2.66
CA ILE A 138 -16.41 1.56 1.87
C ILE A 138 -17.36 2.48 2.68
N ILE A 139 -18.13 1.93 3.63
CA ILE A 139 -19.04 2.72 4.46
C ILE A 139 -18.25 3.65 5.38
N TYR A 140 -17.19 3.16 6.01
CA TYR A 140 -16.29 3.99 6.81
C TYR A 140 -15.72 5.15 6.00
N MET A 141 -15.21 4.85 4.81
CA MET A 141 -14.60 5.86 3.96
C MET A 141 -15.61 6.90 3.49
N THR A 142 -16.83 6.46 3.14
CA THR A 142 -17.92 7.36 2.77
C THR A 142 -18.31 8.30 3.92
N LEU A 143 -18.48 7.77 5.14
CA LEU A 143 -18.83 8.57 6.31
C LEU A 143 -17.74 9.58 6.64
N ILE A 144 -16.46 9.19 6.60
CA ILE A 144 -15.35 10.10 6.85
C ILE A 144 -15.30 11.19 5.79
N ALA A 145 -15.46 10.84 4.52
CA ALA A 145 -15.47 11.82 3.43
C ALA A 145 -16.60 12.84 3.56
N LEU A 146 -17.77 12.42 4.05
CA LEU A 146 -18.92 13.31 4.26
C LEU A 146 -18.79 14.21 5.50
N VAL A 147 -18.19 13.70 6.59
CA VAL A 147 -18.11 14.42 7.88
C VAL A 147 -16.86 15.28 7.98
N VAL A 148 -15.71 14.73 7.60
CA VAL A 148 -14.39 15.39 7.74
C VAL A 148 -14.01 16.16 6.49
N GLY A 149 -14.54 15.72 5.34
CA GLY A 149 -14.25 16.29 4.03
C GLY A 149 -13.37 15.38 3.17
N GLN A 150 -13.05 15.89 1.98
CA GLN A 150 -12.32 15.16 0.94
C GLN A 150 -11.00 15.89 0.70
N SER A 151 -9.90 15.27 1.08
CA SER A 151 -8.55 15.70 0.69
C SER A 151 -7.62 14.50 0.62
N PHE A 152 -6.50 14.64 -0.07
CA PHE A 152 -5.48 13.60 -0.15
C PHE A 152 -5.05 13.10 1.24
N THR A 153 -4.78 14.04 2.15
CA THR A 153 -4.32 13.72 3.52
C THR A 153 -5.41 13.02 4.34
N ILE A 154 -6.66 13.51 4.28
CA ILE A 154 -7.79 12.89 4.99
C ILE A 154 -7.98 11.47 4.49
N MET A 155 -7.97 11.24 3.17
CA MET A 155 -8.14 9.92 2.58
C MET A 155 -6.99 8.97 2.97
N ALA A 156 -5.73 9.42 2.88
CA ALA A 156 -4.58 8.62 3.27
C ALA A 156 -4.62 8.23 4.75
N VAL A 157 -4.87 9.19 5.64
CA VAL A 157 -4.94 8.94 7.09
C VAL A 157 -6.10 8.02 7.44
N SER A 158 -7.26 8.21 6.83
CA SER A 158 -8.45 7.37 7.07
C SER A 158 -8.24 5.93 6.61
N MET A 159 -7.64 5.74 5.43
CA MET A 159 -7.28 4.41 4.93
C MET A 159 -6.30 3.71 5.86
N ILE A 160 -5.25 4.40 6.31
CA ILE A 160 -4.28 3.85 7.25
C ILE A 160 -4.93 3.53 8.59
N ALA A 161 -5.77 4.44 9.12
CA ALA A 161 -6.40 4.30 10.43
C ALA A 161 -7.33 3.07 10.54
N ILE A 162 -7.86 2.59 9.43
CA ILE A 162 -8.71 1.39 9.40
C ILE A 162 -7.95 0.18 8.87
N GLY A 163 -7.16 0.35 7.80
CA GLY A 163 -6.53 -0.73 7.06
C GLY A 163 -5.43 -1.49 7.81
N TRP A 164 -4.74 -0.84 8.77
CA TRP A 164 -3.69 -1.50 9.57
C TRP A 164 -4.17 -2.75 10.31
N LEU A 165 -5.46 -2.82 10.65
CA LEU A 165 -6.05 -3.95 11.39
C LEU A 165 -5.92 -5.28 10.63
N VAL A 166 -6.12 -5.25 9.30
CA VAL A 166 -6.01 -6.44 8.44
C VAL A 166 -4.57 -6.96 8.44
N MET A 167 -3.60 -6.04 8.37
CA MET A 167 -2.18 -6.39 8.46
C MET A 167 -1.82 -6.92 9.84
N ALA A 168 -2.28 -6.25 10.91
CA ALA A 168 -2.03 -6.66 12.28
C ALA A 168 -2.56 -8.06 12.58
N ARG A 169 -3.78 -8.39 12.12
CA ARG A 169 -4.35 -9.74 12.28
C ARG A 169 -3.51 -10.82 11.59
N ARG A 170 -2.99 -10.56 10.40
CA ARG A 170 -2.10 -11.50 9.69
C ARG A 170 -0.80 -11.72 10.45
N VAL A 171 -0.15 -10.63 10.88
CA VAL A 171 1.07 -10.70 11.68
C VAL A 171 0.81 -11.43 13.00
N ARG A 172 -0.27 -11.11 13.69
CA ARG A 172 -0.71 -11.79 14.90
C ARG A 172 -0.81 -13.31 14.69
N ASN A 173 -1.50 -13.75 13.64
CA ASN A 173 -1.67 -15.18 13.37
C ASN A 173 -0.33 -15.90 13.15
N MET A 174 0.61 -15.25 12.47
CA MET A 174 1.95 -15.81 12.29
C MET A 174 2.75 -15.81 13.59
N VAL A 175 2.66 -14.75 14.41
CA VAL A 175 3.31 -14.73 15.73
C VAL A 175 2.85 -15.89 16.58
N PHE A 176 1.56 -16.25 16.55
CA PHE A 176 1.04 -17.45 17.24
C PHE A 176 1.74 -18.74 16.83
N MET A 177 2.09 -18.89 15.54
CA MET A 177 2.76 -20.09 15.04
C MET A 177 4.23 -20.19 15.49
N PHE A 178 4.89 -19.04 15.72
CA PHE A 178 6.30 -18.99 16.03
C PHE A 178 6.61 -18.79 17.50
N ARG A 179 5.75 -18.11 18.28
CA ARG A 179 6.07 -17.69 19.66
C ARG A 179 6.35 -18.86 20.62
N ASP A 180 5.66 -19.98 20.43
CA ASP A 180 5.74 -21.15 21.32
C ASP A 180 6.70 -22.25 20.76
N ARG A 181 7.52 -21.92 19.73
CA ARG A 181 8.59 -22.78 19.24
C ARG A 181 9.69 -22.95 20.28
N GLU A 182 10.30 -24.14 20.33
CA GLU A 182 11.31 -24.51 21.35
C GLU A 182 12.43 -23.51 21.52
N TYR A 183 12.99 -22.99 20.42
CA TYR A 183 14.06 -21.97 20.47
C TYR A 183 13.61 -20.64 21.09
N ASN A 184 12.35 -20.26 20.93
CA ASN A 184 11.78 -19.07 21.57
C ASN A 184 11.50 -19.31 23.05
N LEU A 185 11.06 -20.51 23.42
CA LEU A 185 10.90 -20.91 24.81
C LEU A 185 12.24 -20.92 25.52
N ALA A 186 13.28 -21.52 24.91
CA ALA A 186 14.65 -21.49 25.45
C ALA A 186 15.18 -20.07 25.64
N SER A 187 14.99 -19.18 24.65
CA SER A 187 15.37 -17.78 24.76
C SER A 187 14.68 -17.07 25.93
N ARG A 188 13.41 -17.38 26.17
CA ARG A 188 12.64 -16.82 27.32
C ARG A 188 13.16 -17.35 28.66
N CYS A 189 13.49 -18.62 28.75
CA CYS A 189 14.09 -19.21 29.97
C CYS A 189 15.44 -18.57 30.30
N LEU A 190 16.19 -18.13 29.28
CA LEU A 190 17.43 -17.37 29.44
C LEU A 190 17.23 -15.88 29.74
N GLY A 191 16.00 -15.41 29.98
CA GLY A 191 15.69 -14.03 30.32
C GLY A 191 15.76 -13.04 29.16
N THR A 192 15.71 -13.51 27.90
CA THR A 192 15.73 -12.61 26.74
C THR A 192 14.53 -11.66 26.77
N PRO A 193 14.73 -10.33 26.65
CA PRO A 193 13.64 -9.36 26.70
C PRO A 193 12.70 -9.52 25.51
N LEU A 194 11.41 -9.25 25.75
CA LEU A 194 10.31 -9.38 24.78
C LEU A 194 10.66 -8.81 23.40
N TRP A 195 11.13 -7.55 23.36
CA TRP A 195 11.43 -6.86 22.12
C TRP A 195 12.49 -7.57 21.27
N ARG A 196 13.48 -8.14 21.93
CA ARG A 196 14.55 -8.90 21.24
C ARG A 196 13.99 -10.20 20.64
N VAL A 197 13.09 -10.91 21.34
CA VAL A 197 12.43 -12.11 20.81
C VAL A 197 11.58 -11.74 19.60
N LEU A 198 10.78 -10.68 19.68
CA LEU A 198 9.94 -10.23 18.57
C LEU A 198 10.77 -9.84 17.34
N THR A 199 11.80 -9.01 17.51
CA THR A 199 12.54 -8.43 16.38
C THR A 199 13.61 -9.35 15.80
N LYS A 200 14.25 -10.19 16.62
CA LYS A 200 15.36 -11.05 16.19
C LYS A 200 14.94 -12.49 15.88
N ASN A 201 13.96 -13.02 16.65
CA ASN A 201 13.58 -14.41 16.51
C ASN A 201 12.30 -14.61 15.70
N ILE A 202 11.36 -13.66 15.71
CA ILE A 202 10.05 -13.84 15.08
C ILE A 202 9.95 -13.02 13.79
N LEU A 203 10.19 -11.72 13.85
CA LEU A 203 10.02 -10.81 12.71
C LEU A 203 10.74 -11.25 11.42
N PRO A 204 11.98 -11.79 11.43
CA PRO A 204 12.65 -12.22 10.21
C PRO A 204 11.87 -13.28 9.41
N TYR A 205 11.14 -14.16 10.10
CA TYR A 205 10.30 -15.19 9.44
C TYR A 205 9.01 -14.61 8.83
N LEU A 206 8.60 -13.41 9.26
CA LEU A 206 7.40 -12.74 8.80
C LEU A 206 7.65 -11.82 7.60
N VAL A 207 8.90 -11.43 7.36
CA VAL A 207 9.26 -10.41 6.34
C VAL A 207 8.67 -10.71 4.97
N SER A 208 8.76 -11.96 4.51
CA SER A 208 8.23 -12.34 3.19
C SER A 208 6.72 -12.12 3.07
N VAL A 209 5.97 -12.45 4.13
CA VAL A 209 4.51 -12.28 4.15
C VAL A 209 4.14 -10.79 4.30
N ILE A 210 4.90 -10.04 5.07
CA ILE A 210 4.72 -8.59 5.22
C ILE A 210 4.91 -7.90 3.86
N ILE A 211 6.00 -8.18 3.15
CA ILE A 211 6.29 -7.62 1.82
C ILE A 211 5.20 -8.00 0.82
N LEU A 212 4.80 -9.27 0.79
CA LEU A 212 3.72 -9.72 -0.09
C LEU A 212 2.42 -8.96 0.19
N ARG A 213 2.06 -8.81 1.47
CA ARG A 213 0.82 -8.12 1.86
C ARG A 213 0.89 -6.63 1.54
N MET A 214 2.03 -5.99 1.77
CA MET A 214 2.25 -4.59 1.40
C MET A 214 2.12 -4.39 -0.11
N ALA A 215 2.68 -5.29 -0.91
CA ALA A 215 2.54 -5.24 -2.37
C ALA A 215 1.08 -5.39 -2.83
N LEU A 216 0.30 -6.25 -2.18
CA LEU A 216 -1.13 -6.45 -2.47
C LEU A 216 -2.01 -5.29 -1.97
N SER A 217 -1.56 -4.51 -0.99
CA SER A 217 -2.27 -3.31 -0.51
C SER A 217 -2.29 -2.20 -1.58
N ILE A 218 -1.25 -2.10 -2.41
CA ILE A 218 -1.17 -1.07 -3.46
C ILE A 218 -2.36 -1.13 -4.44
N PRO A 219 -2.60 -2.24 -5.17
CA PRO A 219 -3.73 -2.31 -6.08
C PRO A 219 -5.08 -2.25 -5.35
N ALA A 220 -5.17 -2.76 -4.12
CA ALA A 220 -6.39 -2.67 -3.31
C ALA A 220 -6.75 -1.22 -2.98
N THR A 221 -5.77 -0.40 -2.60
CA THR A 221 -5.94 1.03 -2.33
C THR A 221 -6.35 1.80 -3.58
N ILE A 222 -5.72 1.54 -4.74
CA ILE A 222 -6.08 2.17 -6.01
C ILE A 222 -7.53 1.82 -6.40
N ASN A 223 -7.91 0.56 -6.25
CA ASN A 223 -9.28 0.11 -6.56
C ASN A 223 -10.32 0.82 -5.66
N LEU A 224 -10.03 0.90 -4.36
CA LEU A 224 -10.92 1.57 -3.42
C LEU A 224 -11.03 3.08 -3.72
N GLU A 225 -9.89 3.77 -3.96
CA GLU A 225 -9.89 5.18 -4.34
C GLU A 225 -10.71 5.42 -5.61
N SER A 226 -10.50 4.60 -6.64
CA SER A 226 -11.26 4.69 -7.90
C SER A 226 -12.77 4.46 -7.68
N THR A 227 -13.13 3.54 -6.78
CA THR A 227 -14.53 3.31 -6.42
C THR A 227 -15.14 4.51 -5.70
N LEU A 228 -14.40 5.12 -4.75
CA LEU A 228 -14.84 6.33 -4.05
C LEU A 228 -14.95 7.53 -5.00
N SER A 229 -14.01 7.67 -5.93
CA SER A 229 -14.03 8.70 -6.96
C SER A 229 -15.23 8.53 -7.91
N TYR A 230 -15.57 7.30 -8.29
CA TYR A 230 -16.77 7.00 -9.07
C TYR A 230 -18.06 7.38 -8.32
N LEU A 231 -18.09 7.23 -7.00
CA LEU A 231 -19.21 7.65 -6.15
C LEU A 231 -19.25 9.16 -5.88
N GLY A 232 -18.28 9.94 -6.40
CA GLY A 232 -18.19 11.38 -6.21
C GLY A 232 -17.65 11.81 -4.85
N ILE A 233 -17.05 10.89 -4.09
CA ILE A 233 -16.47 11.11 -2.74
C ILE A 233 -14.98 10.78 -2.69
N GLY A 234 -14.35 10.59 -3.83
CA GLY A 234 -12.91 10.37 -3.98
C GLY A 234 -12.12 11.65 -4.26
N LEU A 235 -10.83 11.50 -4.59
CA LEU A 235 -9.92 12.61 -4.83
C LEU A 235 -10.23 13.40 -6.12
N ALA A 236 -10.80 12.75 -7.13
CA ALA A 236 -11.14 13.39 -8.40
C ALA A 236 -12.15 14.55 -8.27
N GLY A 237 -12.92 14.62 -7.17
CA GLY A 237 -13.87 15.70 -6.90
C GLY A 237 -13.28 16.88 -6.12
N VAL A 238 -12.14 16.72 -5.47
CA VAL A 238 -11.57 17.71 -4.54
C VAL A 238 -10.75 18.78 -5.27
N GLU A 239 -9.97 18.37 -6.25
CA GLU A 239 -9.10 19.28 -7.00
C GLU A 239 -9.84 20.32 -7.84
N ILE A 240 -11.14 20.07 -8.09
CA ILE A 240 -12.04 21.02 -8.77
C ILE A 240 -12.59 22.08 -7.81
N LYS A 241 -12.69 21.78 -6.50
CA LYS A 241 -13.30 22.67 -5.51
C LYS A 241 -12.33 23.67 -4.91
N ASP A 242 -11.04 23.36 -4.84
CA ASP A 242 -10.04 24.23 -4.20
C ASP A 242 -9.60 25.40 -5.09
N HIS A 243 -10.16 25.48 -6.31
CA HIS A 243 -9.88 26.54 -7.29
C HIS A 243 -11.12 27.32 -7.76
N ILE A 244 -12.29 27.14 -7.08
CA ILE A 244 -13.46 28.00 -7.21
C ILE A 244 -13.61 28.85 -5.95
#